data_5552630895d3a0cea925108fa69b1d2a
#
_entry.id   5552630895d3a0cea925108fa69b1d2a
#
_cell.length_a   1.000
_cell.length_b   1.000
_cell.length_c   1.000
_cell.angle_alpha   90.00
_cell.angle_beta   90.00
_cell.angle_gamma   90.00
#
_symmetry.space_group_name_H-M   'P 1'
#
loop_
_entity.id
_entity.type
_entity.pdbx_description
1 polymer ?
#
loop_
_entity_poly.entity_id
_entity_poly.type
_entity_poly.pdbx_seq_one_letter_code
_entity_poly.pdbx_strand_id
1 'polypeptide(L)'
;GYDINPVATLVQRQAVARWDRDGLAEAFNTVEKSTRAVIDEYHINHRGETVLYYFWVALADCPDCDSEVELFSSHVFAKHAYAKKHPIARATCPSCHAVATIDLHSDVRIVCESCGGTVDLTGPVTGQKMVCPSGHSNRVVDALGGKVPAYRPYAKIVLGFDGSKRYEPIDDFDRSLYERASAKLRTCRPDLLLPSGVLED
;
A
#
# COMPACT_ATOMS: atom_id res chain seq x y z
N GLY A 1 33.60 2.40 -13.31
CA GLY A 1 32.51 1.65 -13.92
C GLY A 1 31.63 2.57 -14.74
N TYR A 2 31.17 2.11 -15.86
CA TYR A 2 30.17 2.82 -16.67
C TYR A 2 28.88 2.07 -16.55
N ASP A 3 27.79 2.80 -16.24
CA ASP A 3 26.45 2.27 -16.24
C ASP A 3 25.55 3.19 -17.07
N ILE A 4 24.65 2.61 -17.86
CA ILE A 4 23.69 3.33 -18.69
C ILE A 4 22.57 3.90 -17.80
N ASN A 5 22.29 3.25 -16.66
CA ASN A 5 21.27 3.69 -15.72
C ASN A 5 21.75 4.92 -14.91
N PRO A 6 21.13 6.10 -15.06
CA PRO A 6 21.57 7.30 -14.36
C PRO A 6 21.46 7.17 -12.82
N VAL A 7 20.52 6.37 -12.31
CA VAL A 7 20.38 6.09 -10.87
C VAL A 7 21.56 5.27 -10.38
N ALA A 8 21.94 4.22 -11.10
CA ALA A 8 23.10 3.41 -10.74
C ALA A 8 24.38 4.23 -10.76
N THR A 9 24.58 5.10 -11.77
CA THR A 9 25.70 6.04 -11.85
C THR A 9 25.72 7.01 -10.66
N LEU A 10 24.57 7.54 -10.27
CA LEU A 10 24.45 8.41 -9.10
C LEU A 10 24.85 7.66 -7.82
N VAL A 11 24.31 6.46 -7.60
CA VAL A 11 24.63 5.62 -6.43
C VAL A 11 26.13 5.33 -6.36
N GLN A 12 26.77 4.95 -7.49
CA GLN A 12 28.21 4.69 -7.55
C GLN A 12 29.02 5.95 -7.19
N ARG A 13 28.66 7.11 -7.72
CA ARG A 13 29.32 8.38 -7.40
C ARG A 13 29.19 8.71 -5.92
N GLN A 14 28.01 8.54 -5.35
CA GLN A 14 27.77 8.81 -3.94
C GLN A 14 28.53 7.82 -3.03
N ALA A 15 28.64 6.56 -3.42
CA ALA A 15 29.35 5.54 -2.64
C ALA A 15 30.84 5.81 -2.47
N VAL A 16 31.47 6.51 -3.43
CA VAL A 16 32.90 6.86 -3.38
C VAL A 16 33.15 8.33 -3.01
N ALA A 17 32.10 9.12 -2.83
CA ALA A 17 32.21 10.52 -2.43
C ALA A 17 32.74 10.65 -0.99
N ARG A 18 33.50 11.71 -0.74
CA ARG A 18 33.86 12.09 0.63
C ARG A 18 32.69 12.90 1.21
N TRP A 19 32.06 12.34 2.24
CA TRP A 19 30.96 12.98 2.94
C TRP A 19 31.45 13.71 4.19
N ASP A 20 30.99 14.94 4.36
CA ASP A 20 30.99 15.60 5.65
C ASP A 20 29.86 14.98 6.49
N ARG A 21 30.23 14.08 7.42
CA ARG A 21 29.28 13.33 8.23
C ARG A 21 28.52 14.23 9.20
N ASP A 22 29.19 15.24 9.74
CA ASP A 22 28.58 16.13 10.73
C ASP A 22 27.60 17.08 10.05
N GLY A 23 27.99 17.67 8.92
CA GLY A 23 27.10 18.49 8.10
C GLY A 23 25.91 17.70 7.54
N LEU A 24 26.09 16.43 7.18
CA LEU A 24 24.99 15.55 6.73
C LEU A 24 24.02 15.27 7.89
N ALA A 25 24.53 14.96 9.08
CA ALA A 25 23.71 14.73 10.26
C ALA A 25 22.91 15.98 10.65
N GLU A 26 23.53 17.17 10.60
CA GLU A 26 22.85 18.44 10.86
C GLU A 26 21.73 18.71 9.83
N ALA A 27 22.04 18.53 8.54
CA ALA A 27 21.04 18.66 7.47
C ALA A 27 19.87 17.69 7.65
N PHE A 28 20.15 16.42 7.97
CA PHE A 28 19.11 15.43 8.25
C PHE A 28 18.24 15.84 9.45
N ASN A 29 18.84 16.23 10.55
CA ASN A 29 18.12 16.71 11.74
C ASN A 29 17.25 17.93 11.44
N THR A 30 17.72 18.83 10.58
CA THR A 30 16.96 20.01 10.16
C THR A 30 15.72 19.60 9.35
N VAL A 31 15.89 18.72 8.37
CA VAL A 31 14.79 18.18 7.57
C VAL A 31 13.81 17.43 8.47
N GLU A 32 14.30 16.53 9.32
CA GLU A 32 13.45 15.76 10.24
C GLU A 32 12.60 16.67 11.13
N LYS A 33 13.21 17.67 11.77
CA LYS A 33 12.48 18.62 12.65
C LYS A 33 11.42 19.43 11.89
N SER A 34 11.70 19.81 10.65
CA SER A 34 10.79 20.64 9.85
C SER A 34 9.62 19.84 9.27
N THR A 35 9.81 18.53 8.99
CA THR A 35 8.83 17.71 8.28
C THR A 35 8.07 16.75 9.18
N ARG A 36 8.67 16.30 10.29
CA ARG A 36 8.12 15.25 11.15
C ARG A 36 6.69 15.54 11.61
N ALA A 37 6.46 16.72 12.18
CA ALA A 37 5.14 17.09 12.69
C ALA A 37 4.06 17.07 11.60
N VAL A 38 4.41 17.48 10.38
CA VAL A 38 3.49 17.48 9.22
C VAL A 38 3.21 16.05 8.74
N ILE A 39 4.23 15.19 8.71
CA ILE A 39 4.09 13.79 8.31
C ILE A 39 3.28 13.02 9.37
N ASP A 40 3.63 13.19 10.64
CA ASP A 40 2.98 12.50 11.75
C ASP A 40 1.48 12.82 11.83
N GLU A 41 1.07 14.04 11.43
CA GLU A 41 -0.36 14.41 11.33
C GLU A 41 -1.17 13.46 10.43
N TYR A 42 -0.54 12.91 9.37
CA TYR A 42 -1.17 12.01 8.40
C TYR A 42 -0.87 10.53 8.63
N HIS A 43 -0.10 10.21 9.66
CA HIS A 43 0.31 8.84 9.99
C HIS A 43 -0.13 8.43 11.40
N ILE A 44 -1.38 8.75 11.74
CA ILE A 44 -2.03 8.36 13.00
C ILE A 44 -3.33 7.61 12.72
N ASN A 45 -3.75 6.75 13.65
CA ASN A 45 -5.09 6.17 13.66
C ASN A 45 -6.05 6.99 14.56
N HIS A 46 -7.31 6.57 14.64
CA HIS A 46 -8.33 7.22 15.48
C HIS A 46 -8.00 7.22 16.99
N ARG A 47 -7.03 6.40 17.43
CA ARG A 47 -6.53 6.34 18.81
C ARG A 47 -5.29 7.22 19.04
N GLY A 48 -4.78 7.88 18.02
CA GLY A 48 -3.54 8.67 18.07
C GLY A 48 -2.26 7.81 18.04
N GLU A 49 -2.38 6.50 17.74
CA GLU A 49 -1.22 5.61 17.57
C GLU A 49 -0.62 5.78 16.18
N THR A 50 0.69 5.60 16.05
CA THR A 50 1.40 5.80 14.77
C THR A 50 1.05 4.72 13.76
N VAL A 51 0.61 5.13 12.58
CA VAL A 51 0.47 4.24 11.42
C VAL A 51 1.81 4.16 10.69
N LEU A 52 2.43 2.98 10.72
CA LEU A 52 3.73 2.74 10.09
C LEU A 52 3.61 2.54 8.58
N TYR A 53 2.51 1.95 8.13
CA TYR A 53 2.35 1.54 6.74
C TYR A 53 0.89 1.39 6.36
N TYR A 54 0.53 1.82 5.14
CA TYR A 54 -0.75 1.55 4.50
C TYR A 54 -0.55 0.58 3.33
N PHE A 55 -1.41 -0.43 3.23
CA PHE A 55 -1.46 -1.36 2.11
C PHE A 55 -2.51 -0.90 1.11
N TRP A 56 -2.15 -0.88 -0.15
CA TRP A 56 -2.97 -0.36 -1.24
C TRP A 56 -3.30 -1.44 -2.25
N VAL A 57 -4.50 -1.40 -2.81
CA VAL A 57 -4.93 -2.22 -3.95
C VAL A 57 -5.24 -1.33 -5.14
N ALA A 58 -4.82 -1.77 -6.32
CA ALA A 58 -5.21 -1.13 -7.57
C ALA A 58 -6.65 -1.49 -7.93
N LEU A 59 -7.35 -0.58 -8.58
CA LEU A 59 -8.74 -0.71 -8.99
C LEU A 59 -8.86 -0.65 -10.51
N ALA A 60 -9.79 -1.41 -11.06
CA ALA A 60 -10.20 -1.31 -12.46
C ALA A 60 -11.71 -1.55 -12.56
N ASP A 61 -12.35 -0.88 -13.52
CA ASP A 61 -13.75 -1.12 -13.84
C ASP A 61 -13.86 -2.24 -14.89
N CYS A 62 -14.85 -3.11 -14.73
CA CYS A 62 -15.14 -4.17 -15.69
C CYS A 62 -15.70 -3.55 -16.98
N PRO A 63 -15.09 -3.79 -18.17
CA PRO A 63 -15.57 -3.23 -19.44
C PRO A 63 -16.99 -3.67 -19.83
N ASP A 64 -17.47 -4.80 -19.28
CA ASP A 64 -18.77 -5.38 -19.66
C ASP A 64 -19.93 -4.93 -18.75
N CYS A 65 -19.65 -4.46 -17.52
CA CYS A 65 -20.71 -4.14 -16.56
C CYS A 65 -20.37 -3.00 -15.59
N ASP A 66 -19.27 -2.31 -15.81
CA ASP A 66 -18.78 -1.16 -15.01
C ASP A 66 -18.60 -1.47 -13.50
N SER A 67 -18.63 -2.76 -13.11
CA SER A 67 -18.35 -3.14 -11.72
C SER A 67 -16.89 -2.91 -11.39
N GLU A 68 -16.61 -2.20 -10.32
CA GLU A 68 -15.27 -2.01 -9.81
C GLU A 68 -14.69 -3.35 -9.31
N VAL A 69 -13.44 -3.61 -9.66
CA VAL A 69 -12.68 -4.81 -9.28
C VAL A 69 -11.40 -4.39 -8.57
N GLU A 70 -11.24 -4.88 -7.35
CA GLU A 70 -9.97 -4.77 -6.62
C GLU A 70 -8.97 -5.79 -7.18
N LEU A 71 -7.86 -5.31 -7.74
CA LEU A 71 -6.92 -6.13 -8.51
C LEU A 71 -5.99 -6.97 -7.60
N PHE A 72 -6.56 -7.70 -6.64
CA PHE A 72 -5.81 -8.65 -5.83
C PHE A 72 -5.48 -9.91 -6.65
N SER A 73 -4.21 -10.32 -6.69
CA SER A 73 -3.83 -11.67 -7.09
C SER A 73 -3.99 -12.67 -5.93
N SER A 74 -3.86 -12.19 -4.71
CA SER A 74 -4.09 -12.92 -3.47
C SER A 74 -4.56 -11.96 -2.40
N HIS A 75 -5.50 -12.38 -1.56
CA HIS A 75 -5.91 -11.63 -0.38
C HIS A 75 -4.90 -11.73 0.79
N VAL A 76 -3.88 -12.60 0.67
CA VAL A 76 -2.76 -12.63 1.63
C VAL A 76 -1.81 -11.49 1.33
N PHE A 77 -1.72 -10.50 2.23
CA PHE A 77 -0.94 -9.29 2.01
C PHE A 77 0.31 -9.17 2.90
N ALA A 78 0.37 -9.91 4.02
CA ALA A 78 1.54 -9.92 4.87
C ALA A 78 1.88 -11.35 5.31
N LYS A 79 3.07 -11.81 4.90
CA LYS A 79 3.61 -13.11 5.25
C LYS A 79 5.12 -13.03 5.46
N HIS A 80 5.65 -13.94 6.26
CA HIS A 80 7.09 -14.03 6.43
C HIS A 80 7.78 -14.54 5.16
N ALA A 81 9.00 -14.06 4.87
CA ALA A 81 9.79 -14.50 3.71
C ALA A 81 10.05 -16.03 3.71
N TYR A 82 10.17 -16.62 4.89
CA TYR A 82 10.30 -18.06 5.10
C TYR A 82 8.99 -18.67 5.59
N ALA A 83 7.93 -18.61 4.76
CA ALA A 83 6.58 -19.07 5.11
C ALA A 83 6.54 -20.52 5.61
N LYS A 84 7.41 -21.41 5.09
CA LYS A 84 7.51 -22.81 5.57
C LYS A 84 7.90 -22.93 7.04
N LYS A 85 8.65 -21.97 7.60
CA LYS A 85 9.04 -21.96 9.01
C LYS A 85 8.13 -21.08 9.87
N HIS A 86 7.53 -20.08 9.25
CA HIS A 86 6.69 -19.07 9.88
C HIS A 86 5.39 -18.92 9.07
N PRO A 87 4.45 -19.92 9.22
CA PRO A 87 3.28 -19.98 8.34
C PRO A 87 2.20 -18.95 8.66
N ILE A 88 2.32 -18.26 9.79
CA ILE A 88 1.33 -17.25 10.17
C ILE A 88 1.43 -16.02 9.25
N ALA A 89 0.31 -15.71 8.62
CA ALA A 89 0.16 -14.62 7.67
C ALA A 89 -1.06 -13.75 8.00
N ARG A 90 -1.22 -12.65 7.27
CA ARG A 90 -2.39 -11.78 7.33
C ARG A 90 -3.07 -11.76 5.98
N ALA A 91 -4.38 -11.92 6.00
CA ALA A 91 -5.22 -11.82 4.82
C ALA A 91 -6.34 -10.80 5.04
N THR A 92 -6.79 -10.16 3.97
CA THR A 92 -7.98 -9.33 3.99
C THR A 92 -9.20 -10.16 3.61
N CYS A 93 -10.31 -9.97 4.30
CA CYS A 93 -11.58 -10.59 3.93
C CYS A 93 -12.13 -9.93 2.66
N PRO A 94 -12.45 -10.69 1.60
CA PRO A 94 -12.96 -10.11 0.35
C PRO A 94 -14.34 -9.44 0.50
N SER A 95 -15.09 -9.78 1.57
CA SER A 95 -16.46 -9.26 1.76
C SER A 95 -16.53 -8.01 2.62
N CYS A 96 -15.65 -7.87 3.65
CA CYS A 96 -15.72 -6.76 4.61
C CYS A 96 -14.38 -6.08 4.89
N HIS A 97 -13.31 -6.51 4.22
CA HIS A 97 -11.93 -6.03 4.37
C HIS A 97 -11.33 -6.16 5.78
N ALA A 98 -12.01 -6.88 6.70
CA ALA A 98 -11.42 -7.19 8.01
C ALA A 98 -10.11 -7.97 7.82
N VAL A 99 -9.14 -7.69 8.70
CA VAL A 99 -7.84 -8.39 8.68
C VAL A 99 -7.95 -9.69 9.48
N ALA A 100 -7.73 -10.80 8.81
CA ALA A 100 -7.68 -12.14 9.39
C ALA A 100 -6.24 -12.60 9.62
N THR A 101 -5.99 -13.30 10.72
CA THR A 101 -4.77 -14.07 10.95
C THR A 101 -5.00 -15.47 10.42
N ILE A 102 -4.10 -15.94 9.56
CA ILE A 102 -4.21 -17.23 8.91
C ILE A 102 -2.94 -18.06 9.09
N ASP A 103 -3.08 -19.36 9.06
CA ASP A 103 -1.97 -20.31 8.96
C ASP A 103 -1.93 -20.87 7.52
N LEU A 104 -0.85 -20.59 6.81
CA LEU A 104 -0.67 -21.00 5.40
C LEU A 104 -0.49 -22.53 5.23
N HIS A 105 -0.27 -23.28 6.32
CA HIS A 105 -0.19 -24.74 6.31
C HIS A 105 -1.50 -25.42 6.68
N SER A 106 -2.50 -24.65 7.08
CA SER A 106 -3.81 -25.18 7.45
C SER A 106 -4.71 -25.26 6.22
N ASP A 107 -5.26 -26.43 5.97
CA ASP A 107 -6.31 -26.65 4.94
C ASP A 107 -7.71 -26.30 5.46
N VAL A 108 -7.81 -25.72 6.67
CA VAL A 108 -9.09 -25.36 7.27
C VAL A 108 -9.67 -24.14 6.57
N ARG A 109 -10.95 -24.24 6.22
CA ARG A 109 -11.70 -23.10 5.69
C ARG A 109 -11.69 -21.95 6.69
N ILE A 110 -11.18 -20.82 6.25
CA ILE A 110 -11.08 -19.63 7.09
C ILE A 110 -12.41 -18.88 7.07
N VAL A 111 -12.96 -18.66 8.25
CA VAL A 111 -14.18 -17.86 8.44
C VAL A 111 -13.78 -16.50 9.00
N CYS A 112 -14.29 -15.43 8.42
CA CYS A 112 -14.05 -14.09 8.91
C CYS A 112 -14.82 -13.86 10.23
N GLU A 113 -14.10 -13.50 11.27
CA GLU A 113 -14.69 -13.22 12.59
C GLU A 113 -15.62 -11.99 12.56
N SER A 114 -15.41 -11.07 11.63
CA SER A 114 -16.17 -9.81 11.53
C SER A 114 -17.52 -9.99 10.81
N CYS A 115 -17.56 -10.73 9.70
CA CYS A 115 -18.78 -10.84 8.87
C CYS A 115 -19.32 -12.28 8.73
N GLY A 116 -18.62 -13.28 9.27
CA GLY A 116 -18.98 -14.69 9.13
C GLY A 116 -18.77 -15.28 7.72
N GLY A 117 -18.32 -14.49 6.76
CA GLY A 117 -18.04 -14.93 5.40
C GLY A 117 -16.76 -15.77 5.29
N THR A 118 -16.63 -16.53 4.21
CA THR A 118 -15.40 -17.28 3.92
C THR A 118 -14.32 -16.31 3.43
N VAL A 119 -13.13 -16.41 4.01
CA VAL A 119 -11.95 -15.71 3.51
C VAL A 119 -11.32 -16.56 2.42
N ASP A 120 -11.61 -16.23 1.16
CA ASP A 120 -10.89 -16.78 0.02
C ASP A 120 -9.52 -16.11 -0.09
N LEU A 121 -8.47 -16.91 -0.13
CA LEU A 121 -7.10 -16.41 -0.26
C LEU A 121 -6.72 -16.06 -1.70
N THR A 122 -7.53 -16.52 -2.66
CA THR A 122 -7.33 -16.25 -4.08
C THR A 122 -8.03 -14.94 -4.44
N GLY A 123 -7.29 -14.00 -5.01
CA GLY A 123 -7.89 -12.75 -5.52
C GLY A 123 -8.56 -12.93 -6.89
N PRO A 124 -9.29 -11.90 -7.34
CA PRO A 124 -9.97 -11.89 -8.62
C PRO A 124 -9.02 -11.85 -9.84
N VAL A 125 -7.71 -11.67 -9.63
CA VAL A 125 -6.70 -11.58 -10.69
C VAL A 125 -5.86 -12.84 -10.76
N THR A 126 -5.84 -13.46 -11.95
CA THR A 126 -4.95 -14.59 -12.24
C THR A 126 -4.14 -14.29 -13.51
N GLY A 127 -2.83 -14.18 -13.34
CA GLY A 127 -1.93 -13.76 -14.42
C GLY A 127 -2.29 -12.37 -14.93
N GLN A 128 -2.71 -12.25 -16.17
CA GLN A 128 -3.11 -11.00 -16.81
C GLN A 128 -4.63 -10.78 -16.85
N LYS A 129 -5.42 -11.68 -16.29
CA LYS A 129 -6.88 -11.65 -16.33
C LYS A 129 -7.46 -11.32 -14.98
N MET A 130 -8.52 -10.53 -14.97
CA MET A 130 -9.37 -10.29 -13.83
C MET A 130 -10.77 -10.84 -14.06
N VAL A 131 -11.45 -11.21 -12.98
CA VAL A 131 -12.84 -11.66 -12.98
C VAL A 131 -13.65 -10.71 -12.09
N CYS A 132 -14.68 -10.08 -12.64
CA CYS A 132 -15.55 -9.18 -11.88
C CYS A 132 -16.59 -9.96 -11.04
N PRO A 133 -17.26 -9.33 -10.08
CA PRO A 133 -18.32 -9.99 -9.29
C PRO A 133 -19.46 -10.60 -10.10
N SER A 134 -19.72 -10.08 -11.31
CA SER A 134 -20.72 -10.63 -12.24
C SER A 134 -20.20 -11.81 -13.08
N GLY A 135 -18.92 -12.20 -12.90
CA GLY A 135 -18.33 -13.34 -13.59
C GLY A 135 -17.70 -13.02 -14.96
N HIS A 136 -17.69 -11.78 -15.42
CA HIS A 136 -17.00 -11.41 -16.66
C HIS A 136 -15.49 -11.51 -16.48
N SER A 137 -14.81 -12.07 -17.49
CA SER A 137 -13.35 -12.27 -17.47
C SER A 137 -12.68 -11.39 -18.52
N ASN A 138 -11.88 -10.43 -18.09
CA ASN A 138 -11.21 -9.45 -18.94
C ASN A 138 -9.71 -9.41 -18.66
N ARG A 139 -8.92 -8.94 -19.64
CA ARG A 139 -7.52 -8.61 -19.38
C ARG A 139 -7.45 -7.32 -18.58
N VAL A 140 -6.59 -7.28 -17.55
CA VAL A 140 -6.39 -6.07 -16.73
C VAL A 140 -6.00 -4.87 -17.58
N VAL A 141 -5.12 -5.06 -18.58
CA VAL A 141 -4.68 -3.98 -19.47
C VAL A 141 -5.84 -3.39 -20.29
N ASP A 142 -6.79 -4.23 -20.72
CA ASP A 142 -7.95 -3.78 -21.50
C ASP A 142 -8.93 -3.02 -20.59
N ALA A 143 -9.14 -3.49 -19.36
CA ALA A 143 -9.96 -2.83 -18.36
C ALA A 143 -9.40 -1.45 -17.95
N LEU A 144 -8.08 -1.31 -17.87
CA LEU A 144 -7.44 -0.04 -17.56
C LEU A 144 -7.45 0.94 -18.75
N GLY A 145 -7.60 0.44 -20.00
CA GLY A 145 -7.66 1.29 -21.19
C GLY A 145 -6.43 2.18 -21.38
N GLY A 146 -5.25 1.72 -20.94
CA GLY A 146 -3.99 2.50 -20.99
C GLY A 146 -3.86 3.56 -19.91
N LYS A 147 -4.80 3.64 -18.96
CA LYS A 147 -4.75 4.58 -17.83
C LYS A 147 -4.01 3.98 -16.64
N VAL A 148 -3.46 4.85 -15.80
CA VAL A 148 -2.94 4.45 -14.50
C VAL A 148 -4.11 4.04 -13.61
N PRO A 149 -4.06 2.89 -12.92
CA PRO A 149 -5.14 2.46 -12.04
C PRO A 149 -5.34 3.42 -10.87
N ALA A 150 -6.57 3.60 -10.44
CA ALA A 150 -6.85 4.20 -9.15
C ALA A 150 -6.38 3.24 -8.03
N TYR A 151 -6.11 3.77 -6.84
CA TYR A 151 -5.67 2.98 -5.69
C TYR A 151 -6.55 3.26 -4.48
N ARG A 152 -6.81 2.20 -3.70
CA ARG A 152 -7.54 2.27 -2.43
C ARG A 152 -6.71 1.64 -1.32
N PRO A 153 -6.58 2.28 -0.14
CA PRO A 153 -6.01 1.62 1.03
C PRO A 153 -7.00 0.59 1.58
N TYR A 154 -6.51 -0.60 1.98
CA TYR A 154 -7.36 -1.67 2.50
C TYR A 154 -6.93 -2.19 3.87
N ALA A 155 -5.66 -2.02 4.24
CA ALA A 155 -5.13 -2.39 5.54
C ALA A 155 -3.99 -1.45 5.96
N LYS A 156 -3.66 -1.46 7.26
CA LYS A 156 -2.56 -0.67 7.82
C LYS A 156 -1.79 -1.46 8.89
N ILE A 157 -0.54 -1.06 9.13
CA ILE A 157 0.24 -1.49 10.30
C ILE A 157 0.29 -0.34 11.28
N VAL A 158 -0.14 -0.58 12.50
CA VAL A 158 -0.14 0.38 13.60
C VAL A 158 0.92 -0.01 14.62
N LEU A 159 1.68 0.97 15.09
CA LEU A 159 2.56 0.85 16.25
C LEU A 159 1.80 1.33 17.48
N GLY A 160 1.44 0.41 18.35
CA GLY A 160 0.79 0.71 19.61
C GLY A 160 1.70 1.48 20.57
N PHE A 161 1.10 2.13 21.55
CA PHE A 161 1.85 2.83 22.61
C PHE A 161 2.73 1.89 23.45
N ASP A 162 2.41 0.61 23.44
CA ASP A 162 3.19 -0.47 24.08
C ASP A 162 4.36 -0.98 23.21
N GLY A 163 4.54 -0.41 22.01
CA GLY A 163 5.54 -0.83 21.04
C GLY A 163 5.15 -2.05 20.21
N SER A 164 3.96 -2.63 20.42
CA SER A 164 3.47 -3.75 19.61
C SER A 164 3.05 -3.31 18.21
N LYS A 165 3.25 -4.18 17.22
CA LYS A 165 2.77 -3.95 15.84
C LYS A 165 1.49 -4.74 15.61
N ARG A 166 0.45 -4.06 15.13
CA ARG A 166 -0.83 -4.66 14.80
C ARG A 166 -1.20 -4.38 13.36
N TYR A 167 -1.86 -5.34 12.72
CA TYR A 167 -2.47 -5.16 11.42
C TYR A 167 -3.95 -4.86 11.61
N GLU A 168 -4.42 -3.78 11.03
CA GLU A 168 -5.79 -3.30 11.17
C GLU A 168 -6.41 -3.01 9.79
N PRO A 169 -7.74 -3.17 9.60
CA PRO A 169 -8.42 -2.71 8.41
C PRO A 169 -8.41 -1.18 8.35
N ILE A 170 -8.71 -0.63 7.18
CA ILE A 170 -8.94 0.80 7.00
C ILE A 170 -10.33 1.15 7.54
N ASP A 171 -10.40 2.20 8.34
CA ASP A 171 -11.63 2.75 8.88
C ASP A 171 -11.99 4.13 8.27
N ASP A 172 -13.10 4.73 8.71
CA ASP A 172 -13.55 6.02 8.18
C ASP A 172 -12.62 7.19 8.57
N PHE A 173 -11.93 7.06 9.72
CA PHE A 173 -10.91 8.03 10.11
C PHE A 173 -9.75 8.03 9.11
N ASP A 174 -9.24 6.86 8.71
CA ASP A 174 -8.17 6.75 7.73
C ASP A 174 -8.59 7.33 6.37
N ARG A 175 -9.82 7.04 5.92
CA ARG A 175 -10.35 7.58 4.66
C ARG A 175 -10.41 9.10 4.68
N SER A 176 -10.95 9.67 5.74
CA SER A 176 -11.02 11.13 5.89
C SER A 176 -9.65 11.78 5.99
N LEU A 177 -8.68 11.09 6.63
CA LEU A 177 -7.30 11.55 6.72
C LEU A 177 -6.64 11.57 5.33
N TYR A 178 -6.84 10.53 4.54
CA TYR A 178 -6.34 10.45 3.17
C TYR A 178 -6.96 11.52 2.27
N GLU A 179 -8.26 11.78 2.38
CA GLU A 179 -8.94 12.84 1.62
C GLU A 179 -8.37 14.23 1.96
N ARG A 180 -8.14 14.51 3.24
CA ARG A 180 -7.48 15.76 3.69
C ARG A 180 -6.07 15.89 3.12
N ALA A 181 -5.28 14.82 3.18
CA ALA A 181 -3.92 14.80 2.62
C ALA A 181 -3.93 15.05 1.11
N SER A 182 -4.85 14.38 0.39
CA SER A 182 -5.03 14.53 -1.05
C SER A 182 -5.48 15.95 -1.44
N ALA A 183 -6.37 16.56 -0.66
CA ALA A 183 -6.80 17.94 -0.88
C ALA A 183 -5.63 18.93 -0.65
N LYS A 184 -4.85 18.71 0.41
CA LYS A 184 -3.67 19.53 0.69
C LYS A 184 -2.62 19.40 -0.42
N LEU A 185 -2.35 18.18 -0.89
CA LEU A 185 -1.41 17.94 -1.99
C LEU A 185 -1.82 18.69 -3.26
N ARG A 186 -3.12 18.67 -3.62
CA ARG A 186 -3.62 19.40 -4.79
C ARG A 186 -3.36 20.91 -4.71
N THR A 187 -3.49 21.50 -3.52
CA THR A 187 -3.20 22.93 -3.30
C THR A 187 -1.71 23.25 -3.30
N CYS A 188 -0.86 22.32 -2.82
CA CYS A 188 0.59 22.53 -2.77
C CYS A 188 1.32 22.09 -4.05
N ARG A 189 0.65 21.34 -4.94
CA ARG A 189 1.27 20.77 -6.15
C ARG A 189 1.97 21.76 -7.08
N PRO A 190 1.45 22.98 -7.30
CA PRO A 190 2.15 23.97 -8.12
C PRO A 190 3.52 24.37 -7.59
N ASP A 191 3.73 24.24 -6.27
CA ASP A 191 4.97 24.65 -5.61
C ASP A 191 5.97 23.48 -5.47
N LEU A 192 5.58 22.27 -5.87
CA LEU A 192 6.43 21.09 -5.77
C LEU A 192 7.23 20.90 -7.07
N LEU A 193 8.54 20.70 -6.93
CA LEU A 193 9.43 20.26 -8.00
C LEU A 193 9.21 18.76 -8.28
N LEU A 194 8.11 18.44 -8.93
CA LEU A 194 7.81 17.08 -9.36
C LEU A 194 8.38 16.83 -10.76
N PRO A 195 8.90 15.62 -11.06
CA PRO A 195 9.28 15.27 -12.42
C PRO A 195 8.08 15.42 -13.36
N SER A 196 8.23 16.25 -14.40
CA SER A 196 7.21 16.38 -15.45
C SER A 196 7.11 15.07 -16.25
N GLY A 197 5.89 14.65 -16.56
CA GLY A 197 5.60 13.52 -17.47
C GLY A 197 5.48 12.13 -16.83
N VAL A 198 5.58 11.98 -15.51
CA VAL A 198 5.42 10.68 -14.82
C VAL A 198 4.21 10.65 -13.88
N LEU A 199 3.65 11.81 -13.54
CA LEU A 199 2.56 11.95 -12.56
C LEU A 199 1.35 12.74 -13.07
N GLU A 200 1.28 13.03 -14.37
CA GLU A 200 0.21 13.83 -14.97
C GLU A 200 -0.91 13.02 -15.63
N ASP A 201 -0.87 11.69 -15.55
CA ASP A 201 -1.92 10.81 -16.10
C ASP A 201 -2.79 10.20 -15.00
#